data_1d6a65e0eee895df521b62afaea62aaf
#
_entry.id   1d6a65e0eee895df521b62afaea62aaf
#
_cell.length_a   1.000
_cell.length_b   1.000
_cell.length_c   1.000
_cell.angle_alpha   90.00
_cell.angle_beta   90.00
_cell.angle_gamma   90.00
#
_symmetry.space_group_name_H-M   'P 1'
#
loop_
_entity.id
_entity.type
_entity.pdbx_description
1 polymer ?
#
loop_
_entity_poly.entity_id
_entity_poly.type
_entity_poly.pdbx_seq_one_letter_code
_entity_poly.pdbx_strand_id
1 'polypeptide(L)'
;MKEKKDCKIVQYLLPNYIEDLTNEETNYFIDEHINECPECQKILENMQKEIKLNTKKRDDREVKYIKKYSKRIKLLRNILLIIVVLFVIFVGRKTFILTNLSNKAEKSQNSQNYYLKLENYNEGQIRITEAYYKEEKSLITITSYSKEAGEMKQILYKSGEERFSLIDNGENKVYKKMGDILVRPIAFTSDFFLENLFTAITTNIDKVKLNGKPCYLIKDGNTEKFIDINTGLAIKMIDNQNNRTVDYEYEFGIVKDSDIVKPDTTGYIENE
;
A
#
# COMPACT_ATOMS: atom_id res chain seq x y z
N MET A 1 -84.08 -27.77 25.92
CA MET A 1 -83.45 -28.05 24.60
C MET A 1 -82.83 -26.79 23.92
N LYS A 2 -83.14 -25.60 24.33
CA LYS A 2 -82.62 -24.33 23.83
C LYS A 2 -81.17 -24.13 24.26
N GLU A 3 -80.80 -24.37 25.55
CA GLU A 3 -79.46 -24.16 26.11
C GLU A 3 -78.35 -24.95 25.41
N LYS A 4 -78.52 -26.18 24.94
CA LYS A 4 -77.48 -26.96 24.25
C LYS A 4 -77.17 -26.44 22.84
N LYS A 5 -78.12 -25.75 22.18
CA LYS A 5 -77.85 -25.12 20.85
C LYS A 5 -77.03 -23.84 20.97
N ASP A 6 -77.37 -23.02 21.98
CA ASP A 6 -76.67 -21.76 22.22
C ASP A 6 -75.23 -22.00 22.63
N CYS A 7 -74.89 -23.02 23.44
CA CYS A 7 -73.49 -23.39 23.74
C CYS A 7 -72.65 -23.73 22.49
N LYS A 8 -73.25 -24.44 21.51
CA LYS A 8 -72.55 -24.75 20.28
C LYS A 8 -72.23 -23.53 19.41
N ILE A 9 -73.17 -22.61 19.36
CA ILE A 9 -73.01 -21.35 18.63
C ILE A 9 -71.92 -20.47 19.28
N VAL A 10 -72.00 -20.33 20.62
CA VAL A 10 -71.04 -19.54 21.37
C VAL A 10 -69.63 -20.18 21.22
N GLN A 11 -69.50 -21.48 21.42
CA GLN A 11 -68.17 -22.18 21.24
C GLN A 11 -67.59 -21.96 19.83
N TYR A 12 -68.40 -21.93 18.80
CA TYR A 12 -67.99 -21.67 17.44
C TYR A 12 -67.52 -20.20 17.24
N LEU A 13 -68.09 -19.25 17.94
CA LEU A 13 -67.78 -17.83 17.87
C LEU A 13 -66.61 -17.41 18.78
N LEU A 14 -66.24 -18.18 19.82
CA LEU A 14 -65.20 -17.85 20.78
C LEU A 14 -63.86 -17.50 20.13
N PRO A 15 -63.34 -18.19 19.07
CA PRO A 15 -62.11 -17.79 18.44
C PRO A 15 -62.14 -16.37 17.91
N ASN A 16 -63.22 -16.01 17.18
CA ASN A 16 -63.37 -14.67 16.62
C ASN A 16 -63.60 -13.61 17.70
N TYR A 17 -64.32 -13.98 18.78
CA TYR A 17 -64.49 -13.09 19.94
C TYR A 17 -63.16 -12.76 20.64
N ILE A 18 -62.30 -13.75 20.83
CA ILE A 18 -60.98 -13.53 21.45
C ILE A 18 -60.07 -12.67 20.58
N GLU A 19 -60.24 -12.72 19.26
CA GLU A 19 -59.46 -11.95 18.30
C GLU A 19 -60.08 -10.57 17.97
N ASP A 20 -61.16 -10.20 18.68
CA ASP A 20 -61.91 -8.93 18.51
C ASP A 20 -62.46 -8.75 17.08
N LEU A 21 -62.87 -9.87 16.46
CA LEU A 21 -63.40 -9.92 15.09
C LEU A 21 -64.90 -10.02 15.02
N THR A 22 -65.63 -9.90 16.16
CA THR A 22 -67.10 -9.94 16.27
C THR A 22 -67.60 -8.54 16.44
N ASN A 23 -68.92 -8.33 16.03
CA ASN A 23 -69.56 -7.04 16.22
C ASN A 23 -70.15 -6.93 17.64
N GLU A 24 -70.58 -5.72 18.03
CA GLU A 24 -71.09 -5.43 19.37
C GLU A 24 -72.33 -6.31 19.79
N GLU A 25 -73.22 -6.57 18.86
CA GLU A 25 -74.42 -7.39 19.12
C GLU A 25 -74.03 -8.85 19.39
N THR A 26 -73.04 -9.38 18.63
CA THR A 26 -72.52 -10.72 18.84
C THR A 26 -71.75 -10.82 20.15
N ASN A 27 -70.94 -9.77 20.45
CA ASN A 27 -70.21 -9.73 21.72
C ASN A 27 -71.18 -9.78 22.91
N TYR A 28 -72.27 -8.96 22.88
CA TYR A 28 -73.25 -8.96 23.92
C TYR A 28 -73.91 -10.35 24.11
N PHE A 29 -74.26 -11.03 23.03
CA PHE A 29 -74.81 -12.39 23.09
C PHE A 29 -73.85 -13.39 23.71
N ILE A 30 -72.54 -13.30 23.34
CA ILE A 30 -71.51 -14.17 23.89
C ILE A 30 -71.28 -13.89 25.38
N ASP A 31 -71.20 -12.61 25.77
CA ASP A 31 -70.97 -12.21 27.15
C ASP A 31 -72.11 -12.65 28.07
N GLU A 32 -73.38 -12.48 27.65
CA GLU A 32 -74.55 -12.92 28.39
C GLU A 32 -74.51 -14.44 28.60
N HIS A 33 -74.23 -15.20 27.54
CA HIS A 33 -74.15 -16.66 27.63
C HIS A 33 -73.00 -17.15 28.52
N ILE A 34 -71.81 -16.52 28.43
CA ILE A 34 -70.65 -16.89 29.25
C ILE A 34 -70.88 -16.64 30.72
N ASN A 35 -71.61 -15.58 31.07
CA ASN A 35 -71.97 -15.28 32.45
C ASN A 35 -72.89 -16.32 33.04
N GLU A 36 -73.72 -16.99 32.21
CA GLU A 36 -74.72 -17.99 32.65
C GLU A 36 -74.21 -19.45 32.48
N CYS A 37 -73.18 -19.69 31.62
CA CYS A 37 -72.75 -21.01 31.29
C CYS A 37 -71.31 -21.27 31.74
N PRO A 38 -71.05 -21.94 32.87
CA PRO A 38 -69.67 -22.24 33.37
C PRO A 38 -68.81 -23.09 32.43
N GLU A 39 -69.47 -23.90 31.58
CA GLU A 39 -68.74 -24.74 30.61
C GLU A 39 -68.08 -23.88 29.49
N CYS A 40 -68.84 -22.94 28.92
CA CYS A 40 -68.40 -22.03 27.91
C CYS A 40 -67.37 -21.04 28.47
N GLN A 41 -67.54 -20.54 29.70
CA GLN A 41 -66.52 -19.75 30.40
C GLN A 41 -65.21 -20.47 30.56
N LYS A 42 -65.23 -21.74 30.95
CA LYS A 42 -63.99 -22.51 31.08
C LYS A 42 -63.28 -22.75 29.74
N ILE A 43 -64.03 -22.90 28.64
CA ILE A 43 -63.47 -23.02 27.30
C ILE A 43 -62.77 -21.72 26.90
N LEU A 44 -63.43 -20.58 27.11
CA LEU A 44 -62.87 -19.25 26.85
C LEU A 44 -61.55 -19.02 27.62
N GLU A 45 -61.54 -19.29 28.94
CA GLU A 45 -60.33 -19.16 29.76
C GLU A 45 -59.18 -20.05 29.27
N ASN A 46 -59.46 -21.29 28.85
CA ASN A 46 -58.45 -22.20 28.33
C ASN A 46 -57.87 -21.70 27.00
N MET A 47 -58.71 -21.18 26.06
CA MET A 47 -58.27 -20.60 24.81
C MET A 47 -57.40 -19.38 25.04
N GLN A 48 -57.78 -18.48 25.95
CA GLN A 48 -57.01 -17.29 26.29
C GLN A 48 -55.68 -17.65 26.94
N LYS A 49 -55.62 -18.67 27.80
CA LYS A 49 -54.36 -19.17 28.38
C LYS A 49 -53.41 -19.74 27.32
N GLU A 50 -53.95 -20.52 26.38
CA GLU A 50 -53.17 -21.12 25.29
C GLU A 50 -52.57 -20.06 24.36
N ILE A 51 -53.31 -19.03 24.00
CA ILE A 51 -52.86 -17.89 23.21
C ILE A 51 -51.72 -17.16 23.94
N LYS A 52 -51.90 -16.82 25.23
CA LYS A 52 -50.89 -16.16 26.05
C LYS A 52 -49.59 -16.98 26.16
N LEU A 53 -49.68 -18.30 26.28
CA LEU A 53 -48.50 -19.18 26.32
C LEU A 53 -47.77 -19.25 24.99
N ASN A 54 -48.52 -19.27 23.88
CA ASN A 54 -47.92 -19.34 22.54
C ASN A 54 -47.25 -18.04 22.14
N THR A 55 -47.87 -16.89 22.44
CA THR A 55 -47.24 -15.56 22.23
C THR A 55 -45.96 -15.43 23.04
N LYS A 56 -46.00 -15.76 24.34
CA LYS A 56 -44.79 -15.68 25.17
C LYS A 56 -43.66 -16.55 24.66
N LYS A 57 -43.95 -17.80 24.22
CA LYS A 57 -42.92 -18.70 23.62
C LYS A 57 -42.37 -18.18 22.31
N ARG A 58 -43.15 -17.47 21.52
CA ARG A 58 -42.74 -16.85 20.26
C ARG A 58 -41.78 -15.67 20.52
N ASP A 59 -42.19 -14.78 21.43
CA ASP A 59 -41.39 -13.62 21.82
C ASP A 59 -40.05 -14.03 22.41
N ASP A 60 -40.00 -15.03 23.28
CA ASP A 60 -38.75 -15.55 23.86
C ASP A 60 -37.80 -16.12 22.79
N ARG A 61 -38.37 -16.78 21.77
CA ARG A 61 -37.55 -17.30 20.64
C ARG A 61 -37.02 -16.18 19.77
N GLU A 62 -37.80 -15.19 19.43
CA GLU A 62 -37.42 -14.05 18.64
C GLU A 62 -36.33 -13.22 19.36
N VAL A 63 -36.55 -12.92 20.64
CA VAL A 63 -35.55 -12.21 21.48
C VAL A 63 -34.23 -13.00 21.56
N LYS A 64 -34.30 -14.32 21.72
CA LYS A 64 -33.08 -15.16 21.75
C LYS A 64 -32.35 -15.17 20.41
N TYR A 65 -33.11 -15.18 19.30
CA TYR A 65 -32.52 -15.11 17.95
C TYR A 65 -31.84 -13.75 17.71
N ILE A 66 -32.50 -12.66 18.03
CA ILE A 66 -31.96 -11.28 17.90
C ILE A 66 -30.71 -11.11 18.76
N LYS A 67 -30.71 -11.59 20.01
CA LYS A 67 -29.55 -11.55 20.89
C LYS A 67 -28.36 -12.35 20.33
N LYS A 68 -28.61 -13.52 19.75
CA LYS A 68 -27.55 -14.36 19.12
C LYS A 68 -26.98 -13.67 17.88
N TYR A 69 -27.83 -13.05 17.05
CA TYR A 69 -27.42 -12.32 15.86
C TYR A 69 -26.62 -11.07 16.21
N SER A 70 -27.08 -10.28 17.18
CA SER A 70 -26.37 -9.11 17.69
C SER A 70 -24.97 -9.45 18.23
N LYS A 71 -24.82 -10.57 18.98
CA LYS A 71 -23.50 -11.03 19.44
C LYS A 71 -22.56 -11.35 18.28
N ARG A 72 -23.07 -12.01 17.21
CA ARG A 72 -22.25 -12.31 16.01
C ARG A 72 -21.81 -11.05 15.28
N ILE A 73 -22.71 -10.08 15.10
CA ILE A 73 -22.37 -8.79 14.47
C ILE A 73 -21.30 -8.05 15.29
N LYS A 74 -21.44 -7.99 16.61
CA LYS A 74 -20.43 -7.38 17.47
C LYS A 74 -19.07 -8.07 17.35
N LEU A 75 -19.05 -9.39 17.29
CA LEU A 75 -17.81 -10.16 17.10
C LEU A 75 -17.16 -9.84 15.74
N LEU A 76 -17.93 -9.86 14.65
CA LEU A 76 -17.44 -9.55 13.31
C LEU A 76 -16.91 -8.12 13.22
N ARG A 77 -17.61 -7.15 13.82
CA ARG A 77 -17.14 -5.76 13.91
C ARG A 77 -15.81 -5.64 14.63
N ASN A 78 -15.64 -6.34 15.75
CA ASN A 78 -14.41 -6.31 16.52
C ASN A 78 -13.25 -6.96 15.76
N ILE A 79 -13.49 -8.07 15.05
CA ILE A 79 -12.50 -8.71 14.17
C ILE A 79 -12.09 -7.75 13.05
N LEU A 80 -13.06 -7.09 12.40
CA LEU A 80 -12.77 -6.10 11.36
C LEU A 80 -11.92 -4.95 11.88
N LEU A 81 -12.24 -4.42 13.07
CA LEU A 81 -11.44 -3.36 13.71
C LEU A 81 -10.00 -3.80 13.97
N ILE A 82 -9.79 -5.03 14.44
CA ILE A 82 -8.44 -5.58 14.66
C ILE A 82 -7.68 -5.67 13.33
N ILE A 83 -8.30 -6.16 12.27
CA ILE A 83 -7.69 -6.24 10.94
C ILE A 83 -7.28 -4.85 10.44
N VAL A 84 -8.15 -3.84 10.58
CA VAL A 84 -7.85 -2.46 10.19
C VAL A 84 -6.67 -1.91 10.99
N VAL A 85 -6.64 -2.12 12.31
CA VAL A 85 -5.52 -1.67 13.16
C VAL A 85 -4.21 -2.34 12.74
N LEU A 86 -4.20 -3.65 12.51
CA LEU A 86 -3.01 -4.38 12.05
C LEU A 86 -2.54 -3.88 10.69
N PHE A 87 -3.47 -3.59 9.77
CA PHE A 87 -3.15 -3.02 8.46
C PHE A 87 -2.50 -1.64 8.59
N VAL A 88 -3.06 -0.76 9.42
CA VAL A 88 -2.49 0.59 9.67
C VAL A 88 -1.09 0.50 10.27
N ILE A 89 -0.86 -0.41 11.23
CA ILE A 89 0.47 -0.63 11.81
C ILE A 89 1.45 -1.14 10.74
N PHE A 90 1.04 -2.09 9.92
CA PHE A 90 1.87 -2.68 8.87
C PHE A 90 2.28 -1.64 7.82
N VAL A 91 1.33 -0.88 7.29
CA VAL A 91 1.59 0.19 6.31
C VAL A 91 2.39 1.32 6.94
N GLY A 92 2.03 1.75 8.15
CA GLY A 92 2.72 2.81 8.88
C GLY A 92 4.20 2.50 9.11
N ARG A 93 4.54 1.24 9.47
CA ARG A 93 5.92 0.79 9.61
C ARG A 93 6.71 0.92 8.30
N LYS A 94 6.14 0.48 7.17
CA LYS A 94 6.79 0.59 5.86
C LYS A 94 6.99 2.05 5.44
N THR A 95 5.95 2.88 5.61
CA THR A 95 6.03 4.32 5.32
C THR A 95 7.12 5.00 6.15
N PHE A 96 7.21 4.67 7.44
CA PHE A 96 8.27 5.18 8.32
C PHE A 96 9.68 4.79 7.82
N ILE A 97 9.87 3.54 7.36
CA ILE A 97 11.14 3.08 6.80
C ILE A 97 11.49 3.91 5.55
N LEU A 98 10.55 4.06 4.60
CA LEU A 98 10.76 4.80 3.36
C LEU A 98 11.09 6.28 3.64
N THR A 99 10.35 6.94 4.50
CA THR A 99 10.59 8.33 4.88
C THR A 99 11.96 8.52 5.56
N ASN A 100 12.37 7.56 6.41
CA ASN A 100 13.70 7.61 7.03
C ASN A 100 14.81 7.43 6.00
N LEU A 101 14.63 6.55 5.02
CA LEU A 101 15.58 6.37 3.92
C LEU A 101 15.65 7.62 3.04
N SER A 102 14.52 8.25 2.72
CA SER A 102 14.47 9.51 1.98
C SER A 102 15.26 10.63 2.68
N ASN A 103 15.01 10.85 3.97
CA ASN A 103 15.73 11.86 4.75
C ASN A 103 17.26 11.61 4.77
N LYS A 104 17.69 10.35 4.77
CA LYS A 104 19.11 10.00 4.68
C LYS A 104 19.65 10.22 3.27
N ALA A 105 18.89 9.84 2.24
CA ALA A 105 19.26 10.03 0.85
C ALA A 105 19.44 11.52 0.53
N GLU A 106 18.53 12.38 0.98
CA GLU A 106 18.63 13.83 0.83
C GLU A 106 19.95 14.38 1.40
N LYS A 107 20.31 13.96 2.62
CA LYS A 107 21.60 14.36 3.23
C LYS A 107 22.78 13.90 2.39
N SER A 108 22.75 12.70 1.85
CA SER A 108 23.80 12.13 1.02
C SER A 108 23.89 12.84 -0.35
N GLN A 109 22.74 13.16 -0.94
CA GLN A 109 22.64 13.87 -2.22
C GLN A 109 23.09 15.33 -2.13
N ASN A 110 22.97 15.95 -0.98
CA ASN A 110 23.42 17.31 -0.70
C ASN A 110 24.92 17.38 -0.35
N SER A 111 25.65 16.24 -0.40
CA SER A 111 27.09 16.24 -0.19
C SER A 111 27.81 17.04 -1.30
N GLN A 112 28.72 17.91 -0.90
CA GLN A 112 29.55 18.73 -1.83
C GLN A 112 30.83 18.02 -2.23
N ASN A 113 31.09 16.80 -1.76
CA ASN A 113 32.28 16.02 -2.10
C ASN A 113 31.91 14.54 -2.12
N TYR A 114 31.89 13.93 -3.32
CA TYR A 114 31.62 12.51 -3.48
C TYR A 114 32.23 11.94 -4.76
N TYR A 115 32.57 10.66 -4.69
CA TYR A 115 32.80 9.77 -5.81
C TYR A 115 31.57 8.91 -6.02
N LEU A 116 31.21 8.68 -7.27
CA LEU A 116 30.09 7.84 -7.70
C LEU A 116 30.52 6.94 -8.84
N LYS A 117 30.27 5.63 -8.73
CA LYS A 117 30.41 4.69 -9.84
C LYS A 117 29.08 4.00 -10.10
N LEU A 118 28.67 3.98 -11.36
CA LEU A 118 27.49 3.28 -11.85
C LEU A 118 27.90 2.27 -12.89
N GLU A 119 27.54 1.01 -12.71
CA GLU A 119 27.71 -0.04 -13.70
C GLU A 119 26.33 -0.53 -14.16
N ASN A 120 26.00 -0.28 -15.41
CA ASN A 120 24.72 -0.63 -16.01
C ASN A 120 24.92 -1.72 -17.06
N TYR A 121 24.33 -2.88 -16.80
CA TYR A 121 24.36 -4.05 -17.69
C TYR A 121 22.97 -4.22 -18.31
N ASN A 122 22.91 -4.21 -19.64
CA ASN A 122 21.65 -4.37 -20.38
C ASN A 122 21.93 -5.07 -21.71
N GLU A 123 21.35 -6.25 -21.93
CA GLU A 123 21.32 -7.01 -23.22
C GLU A 123 22.63 -6.98 -24.03
N GLY A 124 23.76 -7.21 -23.39
CA GLY A 124 25.08 -7.21 -24.01
C GLY A 124 25.73 -5.84 -24.19
N GLN A 125 25.11 -4.80 -23.64
CA GLN A 125 25.70 -3.48 -23.48
C GLN A 125 26.12 -3.27 -22.04
N ILE A 126 27.31 -2.70 -21.87
CA ILE A 126 27.84 -2.31 -20.56
C ILE A 126 28.11 -0.81 -20.60
N ARG A 127 27.57 -0.09 -19.62
CA ARG A 127 27.90 1.34 -19.44
C ARG A 127 28.42 1.55 -18.04
N ILE A 128 29.64 2.06 -17.93
CA ILE A 128 30.28 2.43 -16.69
C ILE A 128 30.34 3.95 -16.63
N THR A 129 29.81 4.54 -15.55
CA THR A 129 29.90 5.98 -15.30
C THR A 129 30.66 6.17 -14.00
N GLU A 130 31.75 6.90 -14.05
CA GLU A 130 32.53 7.31 -12.88
C GLU A 130 32.48 8.83 -12.77
N ALA A 131 32.08 9.35 -11.62
CA ALA A 131 31.95 10.78 -11.37
C ALA A 131 32.69 11.17 -10.10
N TYR A 132 33.59 12.12 -10.24
CA TYR A 132 34.27 12.83 -9.16
C TYR A 132 33.64 14.21 -9.03
N TYR A 133 33.11 14.52 -7.87
CA TYR A 133 32.48 15.81 -7.60
C TYR A 133 33.06 16.43 -6.33
N LYS A 134 33.45 17.69 -6.42
CA LYS A 134 33.92 18.48 -5.28
C LYS A 134 33.53 19.92 -5.46
N GLU A 135 32.59 20.41 -4.61
CA GLU A 135 32.09 21.78 -4.67
C GLU A 135 31.47 22.12 -6.05
N GLU A 136 32.11 22.98 -6.84
CA GLU A 136 31.64 23.34 -8.18
C GLU A 136 32.40 22.65 -9.31
N LYS A 137 33.32 21.73 -8.97
CA LYS A 137 34.13 20.99 -9.92
C LYS A 137 33.62 19.58 -10.10
N SER A 138 33.66 19.09 -11.32
CA SER A 138 33.36 17.68 -11.60
C SER A 138 34.12 17.14 -12.81
N LEU A 139 34.46 15.88 -12.72
CA LEU A 139 34.97 15.05 -13.82
C LEU A 139 34.11 13.78 -13.88
N ILE A 140 33.41 13.59 -15.00
CA ILE A 140 32.56 12.44 -15.22
C ILE A 140 33.08 11.70 -16.45
N THR A 141 33.37 10.43 -16.30
CA THR A 141 33.74 9.53 -17.37
C THR A 141 32.64 8.53 -17.61
N ILE A 142 32.14 8.44 -18.82
CA ILE A 142 31.17 7.46 -19.25
C ILE A 142 31.81 6.59 -20.31
N THR A 143 31.96 5.29 -20.00
CA THR A 143 32.47 4.31 -20.94
C THR A 143 31.36 3.35 -21.30
N SER A 144 31.03 3.23 -22.56
CA SER A 144 29.99 2.35 -23.07
C SER A 144 30.63 1.29 -23.99
N TYR A 145 30.29 0.02 -23.76
CA TYR A 145 30.70 -1.10 -24.57
C TYR A 145 29.49 -1.73 -25.25
N SER A 146 29.54 -1.89 -26.54
CA SER A 146 28.52 -2.58 -27.33
C SER A 146 29.20 -3.57 -28.26
N LYS A 147 28.58 -4.74 -28.50
CA LYS A 147 29.12 -5.72 -29.47
C LYS A 147 29.17 -5.19 -30.90
N GLU A 148 28.25 -4.27 -31.24
CA GLU A 148 28.12 -3.73 -32.59
C GLU A 148 28.93 -2.46 -32.81
N ALA A 149 28.96 -1.56 -31.81
CA ALA A 149 29.59 -0.24 -31.93
C ALA A 149 30.97 -0.13 -31.25
N GLY A 150 31.41 -1.21 -30.58
CA GLY A 150 32.68 -1.19 -29.84
C GLY A 150 32.66 -0.35 -28.56
N GLU A 151 33.78 0.24 -28.24
CA GLU A 151 33.95 1.14 -27.07
C GLU A 151 33.69 2.59 -27.45
N MET A 152 32.91 3.29 -26.66
CA MET A 152 32.73 4.74 -26.74
C MET A 152 33.01 5.35 -25.37
N LYS A 153 33.87 6.36 -25.35
CA LYS A 153 34.22 7.09 -24.14
C LYS A 153 33.74 8.54 -24.23
N GLN A 154 33.03 8.97 -23.21
CA GLN A 154 32.64 10.36 -23.03
C GLN A 154 33.20 10.91 -21.74
N ILE A 155 33.82 12.06 -21.77
CA ILE A 155 34.31 12.76 -20.58
C ILE A 155 33.60 14.09 -20.49
N LEU A 156 33.00 14.36 -19.31
CA LEU A 156 32.35 15.63 -19.00
C LEU A 156 33.18 16.34 -17.92
N TYR A 157 33.59 17.54 -18.21
CA TYR A 157 34.42 18.33 -17.29
C TYR A 157 33.73 19.63 -16.94
N LYS A 158 33.78 19.99 -15.65
CA LYS A 158 33.33 21.29 -15.13
C LYS A 158 34.31 21.83 -14.10
N SER A 159 34.69 23.09 -14.25
CA SER A 159 35.44 23.83 -13.23
C SER A 159 35.09 25.32 -13.37
N GLY A 160 34.28 25.82 -12.45
CA GLY A 160 33.72 27.19 -12.57
C GLY A 160 32.86 27.35 -13.83
N GLU A 161 33.21 28.34 -14.67
CA GLU A 161 32.50 28.57 -15.92
C GLU A 161 32.93 27.68 -17.08
N GLU A 162 34.07 27.01 -16.95
CA GLU A 162 34.57 26.12 -17.99
C GLU A 162 33.81 24.78 -17.94
N ARG A 163 33.13 24.43 -19.04
CA ARG A 163 32.27 23.25 -19.15
C ARG A 163 32.32 22.69 -20.55
N PHE A 164 32.74 21.44 -20.69
CA PHE A 164 32.75 20.79 -21.99
C PHE A 164 32.61 19.27 -21.88
N SER A 165 32.26 18.66 -22.98
CA SER A 165 32.26 17.20 -23.21
C SER A 165 33.25 16.85 -24.28
N LEU A 166 34.01 15.77 -24.04
CA LEU A 166 34.83 15.08 -25.01
C LEU A 166 34.19 13.73 -25.33
N ILE A 167 33.96 13.42 -26.58
CA ILE A 167 33.42 12.15 -27.05
C ILE A 167 34.44 11.50 -27.96
N ASP A 168 34.83 10.25 -27.65
CA ASP A 168 35.74 9.43 -28.44
C ASP A 168 35.03 8.08 -28.72
N ASN A 169 34.73 7.79 -29.98
CA ASN A 169 34.13 6.54 -30.43
C ASN A 169 35.10 5.65 -31.22
N GLY A 170 36.42 5.93 -31.10
CA GLY A 170 37.47 5.23 -31.81
C GLY A 170 37.74 5.76 -33.24
N GLU A 171 36.72 6.26 -33.92
CA GLU A 171 36.83 6.85 -35.27
C GLU A 171 36.87 8.38 -35.24
N ASN A 172 36.09 8.99 -34.39
CA ASN A 172 35.93 10.44 -34.28
C ASN A 172 36.15 10.91 -32.85
N LYS A 173 36.80 12.04 -32.72
CA LYS A 173 36.98 12.78 -31.45
C LYS A 173 36.30 14.13 -31.52
N VAL A 174 35.28 14.30 -30.71
CA VAL A 174 34.45 15.49 -30.73
C VAL A 174 34.53 16.24 -29.42
N TYR A 175 34.77 17.54 -29.50
CA TYR A 175 34.66 18.49 -28.39
C TYR A 175 33.36 19.27 -28.52
N LYS A 176 32.63 19.41 -27.40
CA LYS A 176 31.38 20.16 -27.36
C LYS A 176 31.29 20.98 -26.07
N LYS A 177 31.02 22.29 -26.19
CA LYS A 177 30.65 23.11 -25.04
C LYS A 177 29.31 22.67 -24.49
N MET A 178 29.16 22.61 -23.17
CA MET A 178 27.95 22.08 -22.53
C MET A 178 27.40 23.03 -21.49
N GLY A 179 26.10 22.87 -21.20
CA GLY A 179 25.45 23.43 -20.04
C GLY A 179 25.79 22.69 -18.73
N ASP A 180 25.10 22.99 -17.65
CA ASP A 180 25.29 22.31 -16.38
C ASP A 180 24.91 20.84 -16.47
N ILE A 181 25.85 19.98 -16.09
CA ILE A 181 25.63 18.55 -15.90
C ILE A 181 25.97 18.22 -14.46
N LEU A 182 25.04 17.59 -13.79
CA LEU A 182 25.21 17.12 -12.44
C LEU A 182 24.74 15.68 -12.36
N VAL A 183 25.65 14.76 -12.05
CA VAL A 183 25.32 13.38 -11.75
C VAL A 183 25.24 13.27 -10.23
N ARG A 184 24.05 13.19 -9.70
CA ARG A 184 23.81 13.06 -8.25
C ARG A 184 23.70 11.61 -7.82
N PRO A 185 24.04 11.29 -6.56
CA PRO A 185 23.72 10.00 -5.96
C PRO A 185 22.23 9.69 -6.08
N ILE A 186 21.90 8.43 -6.38
CA ILE A 186 20.54 8.03 -6.74
C ILE A 186 19.81 7.49 -5.51
N ALA A 187 18.64 8.08 -5.21
CA ALA A 187 17.67 7.57 -4.26
C ALA A 187 16.49 6.92 -5.00
N PHE A 188 15.91 5.89 -4.41
CA PHE A 188 14.68 5.24 -4.90
C PHE A 188 13.45 5.56 -4.04
N THR A 189 13.62 6.39 -3.02
CA THR A 189 12.56 6.86 -2.14
C THR A 189 12.20 8.30 -2.49
N SER A 190 10.97 8.67 -2.24
CA SER A 190 10.47 10.02 -2.50
C SER A 190 10.53 10.90 -1.25
N ASP A 191 10.73 12.19 -1.43
CA ASP A 191 10.62 13.19 -0.36
C ASP A 191 9.15 13.48 0.01
N PHE A 192 8.20 13.04 -0.83
CA PHE A 192 6.78 13.21 -0.58
C PHE A 192 6.20 12.06 0.23
N PHE A 193 5.60 12.39 1.37
CA PHE A 193 4.97 11.40 2.26
C PHE A 193 3.91 10.54 1.57
N LEU A 194 3.08 11.13 0.72
CA LEU A 194 2.01 10.40 0.01
C LEU A 194 2.56 9.35 -0.97
N GLU A 195 3.67 9.64 -1.64
CA GLU A 195 4.33 8.67 -2.53
C GLU A 195 4.94 7.52 -1.73
N ASN A 196 5.57 7.81 -0.60
CA ASN A 196 6.08 6.78 0.31
C ASN A 196 4.95 5.93 0.90
N LEU A 197 3.80 6.53 1.22
CA LEU A 197 2.61 5.82 1.67
C LEU A 197 2.07 4.88 0.57
N PHE A 198 1.96 5.37 -0.67
CA PHE A 198 1.54 4.55 -1.80
C PHE A 198 2.50 3.40 -2.06
N THR A 199 3.81 3.67 -2.08
CA THR A 199 4.85 2.65 -2.21
C THR A 199 4.77 1.62 -1.07
N ALA A 200 4.52 2.05 0.17
CA ALA A 200 4.36 1.14 1.31
C ALA A 200 3.18 0.17 1.17
N ILE A 201 2.11 0.59 0.50
CA ILE A 201 0.93 -0.25 0.24
C ILE A 201 1.20 -1.24 -0.90
N THR A 202 1.85 -0.78 -1.98
CA THR A 202 1.98 -1.52 -3.24
C THR A 202 3.20 -2.43 -3.32
N THR A 203 4.24 -2.19 -2.50
CA THR A 203 5.51 -2.91 -2.59
C THR A 203 5.80 -3.77 -1.36
N ASN A 204 6.69 -4.76 -1.53
CA ASN A 204 7.27 -5.50 -0.41
C ASN A 204 8.61 -4.87 -0.02
N ILE A 205 8.83 -4.72 1.29
CA ILE A 205 10.05 -4.13 1.86
C ILE A 205 10.63 -5.11 2.87
N ASP A 206 11.80 -5.65 2.56
CA ASP A 206 12.49 -6.63 3.37
C ASP A 206 13.88 -6.11 3.79
N LYS A 207 14.29 -6.40 5.02
CA LYS A 207 15.66 -6.12 5.46
C LYS A 207 16.54 -7.30 5.10
N VAL A 208 17.53 -7.05 4.25
CA VAL A 208 18.46 -8.08 3.72
C VAL A 208 19.91 -7.62 3.84
N LYS A 209 20.86 -8.50 3.47
CA LYS A 209 22.27 -8.13 3.29
C LYS A 209 22.68 -8.37 1.85
N LEU A 210 23.32 -7.39 1.25
CA LEU A 210 23.95 -7.49 -0.07
C LEU A 210 25.47 -7.32 0.10
N ASN A 211 26.24 -8.34 -0.26
CA ASN A 211 27.70 -8.35 -0.08
C ASN A 211 28.14 -7.99 1.36
N GLY A 212 27.42 -8.49 2.36
CA GLY A 212 27.68 -8.24 3.78
C GLY A 212 27.15 -6.90 4.31
N LYS A 213 26.77 -5.94 3.47
CA LYS A 213 26.20 -4.64 3.85
C LYS A 213 24.68 -4.77 4.12
N PRO A 214 24.15 -4.23 5.23
CA PRO A 214 22.74 -4.24 5.51
C PRO A 214 21.99 -3.27 4.59
N CYS A 215 20.92 -3.73 3.96
CA CYS A 215 20.10 -2.93 3.06
C CYS A 215 18.62 -3.27 3.18
N TYR A 216 17.77 -2.41 2.64
CA TYR A 216 16.38 -2.73 2.36
C TYR A 216 16.23 -3.14 0.90
N LEU A 217 15.55 -4.25 0.68
CA LEU A 217 15.08 -4.70 -0.63
C LEU A 217 13.63 -4.26 -0.80
N ILE A 218 13.39 -3.43 -1.80
CA ILE A 218 12.05 -3.01 -2.23
C ILE A 218 11.73 -3.75 -3.53
N LYS A 219 10.65 -4.56 -3.50
CA LYS A 219 10.16 -5.27 -4.67
C LYS A 219 8.91 -4.57 -5.21
N ASP A 220 9.01 -4.09 -6.45
CA ASP A 220 7.96 -3.38 -7.16
C ASP A 220 7.75 -4.07 -8.53
N GLY A 221 6.76 -4.95 -8.61
CA GLY A 221 6.55 -5.80 -9.78
C GLY A 221 7.80 -6.60 -10.13
N ASN A 222 8.33 -6.37 -11.32
CA ASN A 222 9.53 -7.05 -11.85
C ASN A 222 10.85 -6.38 -11.44
N THR A 223 10.80 -5.28 -10.68
CA THR A 223 11.98 -4.52 -10.27
C THR A 223 12.34 -4.77 -8.82
N GLU A 224 13.58 -5.06 -8.56
CA GLU A 224 14.19 -5.20 -7.23
C GLU A 224 15.17 -4.04 -7.00
N LYS A 225 14.96 -3.28 -5.93
CA LYS A 225 15.77 -2.10 -5.56
C LYS A 225 16.40 -2.35 -4.20
N PHE A 226 17.73 -2.35 -4.13
CA PHE A 226 18.48 -2.49 -2.90
C PHE A 226 18.95 -1.12 -2.44
N ILE A 227 18.62 -0.75 -1.21
CA ILE A 227 18.88 0.58 -0.64
C ILE A 227 19.72 0.43 0.62
N ASP A 228 20.85 1.12 0.70
CA ASP A 228 21.70 1.16 1.90
C ASP A 228 20.95 1.80 3.07
N ILE A 229 20.93 1.12 4.21
CA ILE A 229 20.22 1.58 5.42
C ILE A 229 20.84 2.86 6.00
N ASN A 230 22.13 3.07 5.81
CA ASN A 230 22.87 4.19 6.42
C ASN A 230 22.75 5.46 5.60
N THR A 231 22.86 5.36 4.28
CA THR A 231 22.85 6.50 3.35
C THR A 231 21.51 6.79 2.70
N GLY A 232 20.60 5.80 2.68
CA GLY A 232 19.33 5.91 1.93
C GLY A 232 19.50 5.82 0.41
N LEU A 233 20.71 5.57 -0.09
CA LEU A 233 21.01 5.54 -1.51
C LEU A 233 20.87 4.13 -2.11
N ALA A 234 20.62 4.07 -3.41
CA ALA A 234 20.62 2.84 -4.17
C ALA A 234 22.00 2.18 -4.16
N ILE A 235 22.07 0.87 -3.94
CA ILE A 235 23.29 0.06 -4.12
C ILE A 235 23.17 -0.91 -5.29
N LYS A 236 21.96 -1.33 -5.62
CA LYS A 236 21.69 -2.19 -6.76
C LYS A 236 20.24 -2.05 -7.21
N MET A 237 20.03 -2.16 -8.51
CA MET A 237 18.72 -2.32 -9.12
C MET A 237 18.74 -3.48 -10.10
N ILE A 238 17.72 -4.33 -10.06
CA ILE A 238 17.53 -5.42 -11.01
C ILE A 238 16.14 -5.22 -11.63
N ASP A 239 16.09 -5.09 -12.94
CA ASP A 239 14.87 -5.05 -13.73
C ASP A 239 14.78 -6.36 -14.52
N ASN A 240 13.99 -7.30 -14.00
CA ASN A 240 13.84 -8.62 -14.59
C ASN A 240 13.04 -8.60 -15.91
N GLN A 241 12.25 -7.54 -16.15
CA GLN A 241 11.50 -7.40 -17.39
C GLN A 241 12.41 -7.03 -18.57
N ASN A 242 13.37 -6.14 -18.33
CA ASN A 242 14.27 -5.62 -19.34
C ASN A 242 15.68 -6.24 -19.26
N ASN A 243 15.84 -7.30 -18.47
CA ASN A 243 17.13 -7.98 -18.25
C ASN A 243 18.26 -7.00 -17.94
N ARG A 244 17.96 -6.00 -17.10
CA ARG A 244 18.86 -4.89 -16.77
C ARG A 244 19.29 -4.96 -15.31
N THR A 245 20.58 -4.80 -15.08
CA THR A 245 21.14 -4.65 -13.73
C THR A 245 21.97 -3.38 -13.65
N VAL A 246 21.79 -2.62 -12.56
CA VAL A 246 22.60 -1.45 -12.26
C VAL A 246 23.18 -1.60 -10.86
N ASP A 247 24.50 -1.56 -10.77
CA ASP A 247 25.24 -1.51 -9.52
C ASP A 247 25.70 -0.08 -9.24
N TYR A 248 25.63 0.35 -7.97
CA TYR A 248 25.95 1.71 -7.54
C TYR A 248 26.97 1.66 -6.41
N GLU A 249 28.00 2.47 -6.51
CA GLU A 249 29.03 2.66 -5.50
C GLU A 249 29.19 4.14 -5.18
N TYR A 250 29.26 4.49 -3.90
CA TYR A 250 29.39 5.87 -3.44
C TYR A 250 30.44 5.96 -2.34
N GLU A 251 31.29 6.99 -2.44
CA GLU A 251 32.21 7.37 -1.39
C GLU A 251 32.12 8.88 -1.17
N PHE A 252 32.03 9.31 0.09
CA PHE A 252 31.83 10.70 0.46
C PHE A 252 33.06 11.29 1.13
N GLY A 253 33.37 12.56 0.82
CA GLY A 253 34.47 13.31 1.45
C GLY A 253 35.87 12.88 1.02
N ILE A 254 36.00 12.03 -0.01
CA ILE A 254 37.32 11.47 -0.42
C ILE A 254 37.95 12.18 -1.62
N VAL A 255 37.14 12.89 -2.42
CA VAL A 255 37.61 13.49 -3.69
C VAL A 255 38.56 14.65 -3.41
N LYS A 256 39.74 14.59 -4.04
CA LYS A 256 40.78 15.63 -3.99
C LYS A 256 40.78 16.43 -5.30
N ASP A 257 41.33 17.63 -5.28
CA ASP A 257 41.49 18.42 -6.51
C ASP A 257 42.32 17.73 -7.56
N SER A 258 43.27 16.86 -7.15
CA SER A 258 44.07 16.01 -8.04
C SER A 258 43.25 14.96 -8.80
N ASP A 259 42.06 14.63 -8.37
CA ASP A 259 41.17 13.65 -8.99
C ASP A 259 40.33 14.29 -10.10
N ILE A 260 40.21 15.63 -10.09
CA ILE A 260 39.44 16.42 -11.07
C ILE A 260 40.43 17.22 -11.96
N VAL A 261 41.21 16.50 -12.74
CA VAL A 261 42.19 17.11 -13.66
C VAL A 261 41.49 17.43 -14.97
N LYS A 262 41.75 18.63 -15.52
CA LYS A 262 41.29 19.02 -16.85
C LYS A 262 41.78 18.04 -17.91
N PRO A 263 40.88 17.40 -18.67
CA PRO A 263 41.25 16.49 -19.73
C PRO A 263 42.00 17.20 -20.86
N ASP A 264 42.95 16.49 -21.50
CA ASP A 264 43.58 16.98 -22.72
C ASP A 264 42.59 17.00 -23.87
N THR A 265 42.45 18.15 -24.53
CA THR A 265 41.57 18.37 -25.66
C THR A 265 42.26 18.26 -27.01
N THR A 266 43.55 17.93 -27.04
CA THR A 266 44.32 17.78 -28.27
C THR A 266 43.76 16.68 -29.17
N GLY A 267 43.55 17.01 -30.45
CA GLY A 267 43.00 16.09 -31.43
C GLY A 267 41.47 15.93 -31.42
N TYR A 268 40.77 16.70 -30.57
CA TYR A 268 39.31 16.79 -30.64
C TYR A 268 38.87 17.93 -31.56
N ILE A 269 37.85 17.67 -32.35
CA ILE A 269 37.23 18.65 -33.29
C ILE A 269 36.03 19.30 -32.60
N GLU A 270 36.02 20.64 -32.55
CA GLU A 270 34.88 21.36 -32.00
C GLU A 270 33.64 21.19 -32.91
N ASN A 271 32.57 20.73 -32.33
CA ASN A 271 31.27 20.58 -33.01
C ASN A 271 30.33 21.62 -32.40
N GLU A 272 29.88 22.57 -33.22
CA GLU A 272 28.95 23.65 -32.83
C GLU A 272 27.60 23.16 -32.34
#